data_352631d0d8ff0c13f59c38708a499732
#
_entry.id   352631d0d8ff0c13f59c38708a499732
#
_cell.length_a   1.000
_cell.length_b   1.000
_cell.length_c   1.000
_cell.angle_alpha   90.00
_cell.angle_beta   90.00
_cell.angle_gamma   90.00
#
_symmetry.space_group_name_H-M   'P 1'
#
loop_
_entity.id
_entity.type
_entity.pdbx_description
1 polymer ?
#
loop_
_entity_poly.entity_id
_entity_poly.type
_entity_poly.pdbx_seq_one_letter_code
_entity_poly.pdbx_strand_id
1 'polypeptide(L)'
;LATQVPSLMMGESIMDASRGYDTVKYREPIGVFAGIVPVNLPAMIPFGWMAPTCIACGNTMVLKAASLTPRTALKIAALYKEAGVPDGVINIVTCSRNEINTILDHPDVKGITFVGSTPVGLKIYQRAAASGKRCQALCQAKNHALVMADAALERTVAGGINSAYGCAGQRCMALSCCVVEESIADKFVAELKRQAEKIKV
;
A
#
# COMPACT_ATOMS: atom_id res chain seq x y z
N LEU A 1 2.16 11.38 2.96
CA LEU A 1 2.23 11.14 1.50
C LEU A 1 1.27 12.05 0.75
N ALA A 2 -0.05 11.97 0.98
CA ALA A 2 -1.03 12.77 0.23
C ALA A 2 -0.81 14.30 0.35
N THR A 3 -0.35 14.77 1.49
CA THR A 3 0.03 16.17 1.71
C THR A 3 1.22 16.65 0.85
N GLN A 4 2.01 15.71 0.32
CA GLN A 4 3.13 16.01 -0.58
C GLN A 4 2.73 15.98 -2.07
N VAL A 5 1.50 15.53 -2.38
CA VAL A 5 1.04 15.40 -3.78
C VAL A 5 1.10 16.72 -4.53
N PRO A 6 0.78 17.90 -3.98
CA PRO A 6 0.93 19.16 -4.70
C PRO A 6 2.35 19.37 -5.25
N SER A 7 3.37 19.05 -4.45
CA SER A 7 4.77 19.14 -4.90
C SER A 7 5.11 18.07 -5.95
N LEU A 8 4.56 16.86 -5.82
CA LEU A 8 4.78 15.77 -6.76
C LEU A 8 4.04 15.98 -8.10
N MET A 9 2.96 16.76 -8.08
CA MET A 9 2.17 17.12 -9.26
C MET A 9 2.74 18.32 -10.03
N MET A 10 3.75 18.98 -9.50
CA MET A 10 4.44 20.06 -10.23
C MET A 10 4.99 19.54 -11.55
N GLY A 11 4.84 20.36 -12.57
CA GLY A 11 5.42 20.12 -13.90
C GLY A 11 6.90 20.49 -13.93
N GLU A 12 7.45 20.39 -15.12
CA GLU A 12 8.83 20.78 -15.44
C GLU A 12 8.80 21.65 -16.69
N SER A 13 9.69 22.62 -16.78
CA SER A 13 9.88 23.41 -17.99
C SER A 13 11.36 23.41 -18.37
N ILE A 14 11.63 23.29 -19.67
CA ILE A 14 12.96 23.40 -20.26
C ILE A 14 12.88 24.52 -21.30
N MET A 15 13.54 25.63 -20.97
CA MET A 15 13.64 26.75 -21.89
C MET A 15 14.64 26.40 -22.99
N ASP A 16 14.33 26.80 -24.25
CA ASP A 16 15.18 26.59 -25.41
C ASP A 16 15.65 25.13 -25.58
N ALA A 17 14.73 24.18 -25.30
CA ALA A 17 14.98 22.74 -25.47
C ALA A 17 15.41 22.38 -26.90
N SER A 18 15.00 23.22 -27.86
CA SER A 18 15.50 23.33 -29.24
C SER A 18 15.42 24.80 -29.62
N ARG A 19 16.19 25.23 -30.61
CA ARG A 19 16.27 26.64 -31.02
C ARG A 19 14.88 27.25 -31.25
N GLY A 20 14.46 28.14 -30.34
CA GLY A 20 13.15 28.81 -30.38
C GLY A 20 11.97 27.98 -29.90
N TYR A 21 12.20 26.85 -29.16
CA TYR A 21 11.17 26.00 -28.62
C TYR A 21 11.39 25.76 -27.14
N ASP A 22 10.38 26.08 -26.34
CA ASP A 22 10.29 25.70 -24.90
C ASP A 22 9.46 24.42 -24.75
N THR A 23 9.86 23.57 -23.85
CA THR A 23 9.12 22.36 -23.51
C THR A 23 8.55 22.47 -22.11
N VAL A 24 7.26 22.21 -21.94
CA VAL A 24 6.56 22.23 -20.65
C VAL A 24 5.85 20.90 -20.44
N LYS A 25 6.03 20.33 -19.26
CA LYS A 25 5.40 19.09 -18.84
C LYS A 25 4.28 19.39 -17.84
N TYR A 26 3.09 18.95 -18.16
CA TYR A 26 1.92 19.00 -17.27
C TYR A 26 1.60 17.61 -16.75
N ARG A 27 1.08 17.54 -15.52
CA ARG A 27 0.57 16.31 -14.93
C ARG A 27 -0.95 16.45 -14.78
N GLU A 28 -1.69 15.47 -15.28
CA GLU A 28 -3.14 15.47 -15.29
C GLU A 28 -3.67 14.17 -14.66
N PRO A 29 -4.88 14.20 -14.05
CA PRO A 29 -5.54 12.99 -13.61
C PRO A 29 -5.87 12.08 -14.81
N ILE A 30 -5.81 10.77 -14.62
CA ILE A 30 -6.11 9.81 -15.68
C ILE A 30 -7.55 9.25 -15.60
N GLY A 31 -8.28 9.52 -14.52
CA GLY A 31 -9.68 9.16 -14.37
C GLY A 31 -9.96 8.20 -13.21
N VAL A 32 -10.66 7.10 -13.48
CA VAL A 32 -11.12 6.16 -12.47
C VAL A 32 -10.04 5.13 -12.15
N PHE A 33 -9.76 4.95 -10.85
CA PHE A 33 -8.92 3.87 -10.35
C PHE A 33 -9.74 2.78 -9.66
N ALA A 34 -9.36 1.53 -9.84
CA ALA A 34 -9.81 0.43 -9.01
C ALA A 34 -8.78 0.14 -7.91
N GLY A 35 -9.22 0.14 -6.66
CA GLY A 35 -8.42 -0.25 -5.50
C GLY A 35 -8.86 -1.61 -4.97
N ILE A 36 -7.94 -2.55 -4.78
CA ILE A 36 -8.22 -3.87 -4.23
C ILE A 36 -7.33 -4.09 -3.02
N VAL A 37 -7.95 -4.32 -1.86
CA VAL A 37 -7.23 -4.32 -0.58
C VAL A 37 -7.35 -5.65 0.16
N PRO A 38 -6.31 -6.02 0.95
CA PRO A 38 -6.31 -7.21 1.78
C PRO A 38 -7.03 -6.98 3.11
N VAL A 39 -7.26 -8.08 3.84
CA VAL A 39 -7.99 -8.09 5.12
C VAL A 39 -7.20 -7.54 6.31
N ASN A 40 -5.87 -7.66 6.28
CA ASN A 40 -5.00 -7.42 7.44
C ASN A 40 -4.83 -5.94 7.83
N LEU A 41 -5.01 -5.02 6.89
CA LEU A 41 -4.89 -3.57 7.13
C LEU A 41 -6.06 -2.81 6.47
N PRO A 42 -7.31 -3.05 6.93
CA PRO A 42 -8.53 -2.58 6.24
C PRO A 42 -8.76 -1.07 6.33
N ALA A 43 -8.05 -0.37 7.19
CA ALA A 43 -8.10 1.09 7.32
C ALA A 43 -6.91 1.74 6.61
N MET A 44 -5.69 1.29 6.93
CA MET A 44 -4.47 1.97 6.51
C MET A 44 -4.23 1.88 5.00
N ILE A 45 -4.35 0.68 4.41
CA ILE A 45 -4.07 0.51 2.98
C ILE A 45 -5.07 1.29 2.12
N PRO A 46 -6.40 1.12 2.29
CA PRO A 46 -7.34 1.85 1.44
C PRO A 46 -7.36 3.35 1.69
N PHE A 47 -7.33 3.79 2.95
CA PHE A 47 -7.64 5.17 3.32
C PHE A 47 -6.46 5.98 3.86
N GLY A 48 -5.38 5.35 4.26
CA GLY A 48 -4.14 6.04 4.60
C GLY A 48 -3.15 6.08 3.43
N TRP A 49 -3.39 5.29 2.41
CA TRP A 49 -2.45 5.13 1.29
C TRP A 49 -3.10 5.29 -0.08
N MET A 50 -4.01 4.36 -0.51
CA MET A 50 -4.54 4.36 -1.88
C MET A 50 -5.44 5.56 -2.17
N ALA A 51 -6.53 5.71 -1.43
CA ALA A 51 -7.53 6.74 -1.69
C ALA A 51 -6.97 8.17 -1.55
N PRO A 52 -6.24 8.53 -0.48
CA PRO A 52 -5.73 9.90 -0.35
C PRO A 52 -4.82 10.31 -1.50
N THR A 53 -3.94 9.41 -1.94
CA THR A 53 -3.03 9.69 -3.06
C THR A 53 -3.79 9.80 -4.37
N CYS A 54 -4.76 8.91 -4.59
CA CYS A 54 -5.59 8.90 -5.80
C CYS A 54 -6.38 10.21 -5.96
N ILE A 55 -7.12 10.61 -4.91
CA ILE A 55 -7.96 11.80 -4.96
C ILE A 55 -7.16 13.10 -4.97
N ALA A 56 -6.03 13.16 -4.26
CA ALA A 56 -5.16 14.32 -4.28
C ALA A 56 -4.54 14.57 -5.66
N CYS A 57 -4.41 13.52 -6.48
CA CYS A 57 -4.02 13.62 -7.91
C CYS A 57 -5.21 13.95 -8.83
N GLY A 58 -6.41 14.24 -8.31
CA GLY A 58 -7.60 14.58 -9.08
C GLY A 58 -8.33 13.38 -9.69
N ASN A 59 -8.04 12.15 -9.26
CA ASN A 59 -8.71 10.94 -9.74
C ASN A 59 -9.85 10.52 -8.84
N THR A 60 -10.70 9.60 -9.31
CA THR A 60 -11.74 8.95 -8.53
C THR A 60 -11.42 7.48 -8.30
N MET A 61 -12.03 6.86 -7.28
CA MET A 61 -11.71 5.49 -6.90
C MET A 61 -12.95 4.63 -6.68
N VAL A 62 -12.94 3.44 -7.25
CA VAL A 62 -13.80 2.32 -6.88
C VAL A 62 -12.96 1.37 -6.04
N LEU A 63 -13.25 1.28 -4.75
CA LEU A 63 -12.49 0.50 -3.78
C LEU A 63 -13.21 -0.79 -3.45
N LYS A 64 -12.63 -1.91 -3.85
CA LYS A 64 -13.09 -3.25 -3.42
C LYS A 64 -12.56 -3.52 -2.03
N ALA A 65 -13.42 -3.38 -1.02
CA ALA A 65 -13.11 -3.69 0.37
C ALA A 65 -12.88 -5.21 0.56
N ALA A 66 -12.06 -5.55 1.56
CA ALA A 66 -11.87 -6.95 1.94
C ALA A 66 -13.18 -7.52 2.49
N SER A 67 -13.58 -8.70 2.00
CA SER A 67 -14.90 -9.29 2.33
C SER A 67 -15.07 -9.60 3.82
N LEU A 68 -13.97 -9.89 4.53
CA LEU A 68 -14.00 -10.17 5.97
C LEU A 68 -14.07 -8.89 6.83
N THR A 69 -13.69 -7.73 6.30
CA THR A 69 -13.60 -6.48 7.07
C THR A 69 -14.24 -5.27 6.35
N PRO A 70 -15.44 -5.40 5.74
CA PRO A 70 -16.02 -4.33 4.94
C PRO A 70 -16.47 -3.14 5.79
N ARG A 71 -16.85 -3.37 7.05
CA ARG A 71 -17.40 -2.32 7.93
C ARG A 71 -16.40 -1.19 8.21
N THR A 72 -15.11 -1.51 8.30
CA THR A 72 -14.05 -0.50 8.47
C THR A 72 -14.01 0.45 7.28
N ALA A 73 -14.05 -0.10 6.06
CA ALA A 73 -14.03 0.70 4.84
C ALA A 73 -15.26 1.63 4.75
N LEU A 74 -16.45 1.13 5.05
CA LEU A 74 -17.69 1.91 5.02
C LEU A 74 -17.67 3.05 6.05
N LYS A 75 -17.20 2.78 7.28
CA LYS A 75 -17.10 3.84 8.30
C LYS A 75 -16.13 4.94 7.92
N ILE A 76 -14.96 4.58 7.38
CA ILE A 76 -13.98 5.60 6.98
C ILE A 76 -14.46 6.38 5.75
N ALA A 77 -15.12 5.73 4.80
CA ALA A 77 -15.72 6.42 3.66
C ALA A 77 -16.76 7.48 4.11
N ALA A 78 -17.55 7.18 5.14
CA ALA A 78 -18.48 8.17 5.73
C ALA A 78 -17.72 9.37 6.32
N LEU A 79 -16.59 9.14 7.02
CA LEU A 79 -15.74 10.23 7.52
C LEU A 79 -15.13 11.08 6.40
N TYR A 80 -14.78 10.49 5.27
CA TYR A 80 -14.33 11.25 4.09
C TYR A 80 -15.44 12.16 3.56
N LYS A 81 -16.68 11.66 3.52
CA LYS A 81 -17.85 12.47 3.14
C LYS A 81 -18.09 13.64 4.13
N GLU A 82 -18.03 13.35 5.44
CA GLU A 82 -18.12 14.39 6.48
C GLU A 82 -17.01 15.44 6.37
N ALA A 83 -15.81 15.03 5.96
CA ALA A 83 -14.69 15.92 5.71
C ALA A 83 -14.81 16.74 4.42
N GLY A 84 -15.88 16.56 3.64
CA GLY A 84 -16.16 17.35 2.45
C GLY A 84 -15.69 16.73 1.12
N VAL A 85 -15.30 15.45 1.10
CA VAL A 85 -15.03 14.75 -0.16
C VAL A 85 -16.34 14.58 -0.93
N PRO A 86 -16.45 15.06 -2.18
CA PRO A 86 -17.67 14.98 -2.96
C PRO A 86 -18.16 13.56 -3.21
N ASP A 87 -19.47 13.38 -3.31
CA ASP A 87 -20.07 12.09 -3.67
C ASP A 87 -19.54 11.59 -5.02
N GLY A 88 -19.28 10.30 -5.12
CA GLY A 88 -18.73 9.66 -6.33
C GLY A 88 -17.20 9.68 -6.45
N VAL A 89 -16.48 10.44 -5.62
CA VAL A 89 -15.01 10.47 -5.64
C VAL A 89 -14.43 9.17 -5.07
N ILE A 90 -15.01 8.66 -3.98
CA ILE A 90 -14.67 7.36 -3.39
C ILE A 90 -15.92 6.50 -3.32
N ASN A 91 -15.87 5.33 -3.94
CA ASN A 91 -16.98 4.39 -4.00
C ASN A 91 -16.53 3.04 -3.42
N ILE A 92 -17.26 2.53 -2.43
CA ILE A 92 -16.91 1.27 -1.78
C ILE A 92 -17.80 0.15 -2.35
N VAL A 93 -17.16 -0.92 -2.78
CA VAL A 93 -17.84 -2.13 -3.24
C VAL A 93 -17.34 -3.36 -2.48
N THR A 94 -18.23 -4.32 -2.29
CA THR A 94 -17.90 -5.67 -1.85
C THR A 94 -18.32 -6.65 -2.92
N CYS A 95 -17.42 -7.50 -3.35
CA CYS A 95 -17.70 -8.48 -4.41
C CYS A 95 -16.83 -9.72 -4.27
N SER A 96 -17.22 -10.80 -4.94
CA SER A 96 -16.46 -12.04 -5.00
C SER A 96 -15.24 -11.93 -5.93
N ARG A 97 -14.43 -13.02 -5.96
CA ARG A 97 -13.30 -13.13 -6.89
C ARG A 97 -13.68 -13.11 -8.36
N ASN A 98 -14.87 -13.58 -8.69
CA ASN A 98 -15.31 -13.61 -10.08
C ASN A 98 -15.82 -12.25 -10.52
N GLU A 99 -16.57 -11.58 -9.67
CA GLU A 99 -17.17 -10.28 -9.94
C GLU A 99 -16.15 -9.15 -10.06
N ILE A 100 -14.99 -9.27 -9.38
CA ILE A 100 -13.92 -8.26 -9.48
C ILE A 100 -13.42 -8.09 -10.91
N ASN A 101 -13.52 -9.14 -11.75
CA ASN A 101 -13.12 -9.06 -13.13
C ASN A 101 -13.91 -8.00 -13.91
N THR A 102 -15.18 -7.79 -13.57
CA THR A 102 -16.01 -6.72 -14.18
C THR A 102 -15.41 -5.34 -13.93
N ILE A 103 -14.89 -5.12 -12.73
CA ILE A 103 -14.21 -3.84 -12.39
C ILE A 103 -12.87 -3.73 -13.12
N LEU A 104 -12.09 -4.83 -13.14
CA LEU A 104 -10.77 -4.85 -13.80
C LEU A 104 -10.87 -4.61 -15.31
N ASP A 105 -11.92 -5.11 -15.95
CA ASP A 105 -12.11 -5.00 -17.40
C ASP A 105 -12.86 -3.74 -17.82
N HIS A 106 -13.51 -3.03 -16.87
CA HIS A 106 -14.36 -1.90 -17.19
C HIS A 106 -13.59 -0.83 -18.00
N PRO A 107 -14.08 -0.37 -19.15
CA PRO A 107 -13.33 0.55 -20.02
C PRO A 107 -13.00 1.89 -19.38
N ASP A 108 -13.81 2.36 -18.43
CA ASP A 108 -13.60 3.62 -17.74
C ASP A 108 -12.56 3.51 -16.60
N VAL A 109 -12.25 2.31 -16.13
CA VAL A 109 -11.15 2.10 -15.17
C VAL A 109 -9.83 2.20 -15.91
N LYS A 110 -9.06 3.25 -15.61
CA LYS A 110 -7.78 3.56 -16.26
C LYS A 110 -6.57 3.09 -15.48
N GLY A 111 -6.73 2.88 -14.17
CA GLY A 111 -5.65 2.40 -13.32
C GLY A 111 -6.14 1.42 -12.25
N ILE A 112 -5.26 0.53 -11.85
CA ILE A 112 -5.54 -0.47 -10.81
C ILE A 112 -4.43 -0.39 -9.78
N THR A 113 -4.81 -0.34 -8.49
CA THR A 113 -3.89 -0.50 -7.38
C THR A 113 -4.32 -1.68 -6.52
N PHE A 114 -3.40 -2.59 -6.28
CA PHE A 114 -3.64 -3.85 -5.59
C PHE A 114 -2.61 -4.08 -4.50
N VAL A 115 -3.06 -4.55 -3.35
CA VAL A 115 -2.19 -5.12 -2.31
C VAL A 115 -2.73 -6.49 -1.92
N GLY A 116 -1.88 -7.52 -1.95
CA GLY A 116 -2.28 -8.88 -1.58
C GLY A 116 -1.24 -9.94 -1.95
N SER A 117 -1.70 -11.17 -2.22
CA SER A 117 -0.82 -12.28 -2.54
C SER A 117 -0.25 -12.18 -3.96
N THR A 118 0.99 -12.65 -4.14
CA THR A 118 1.69 -12.63 -5.44
C THR A 118 0.92 -13.31 -6.58
N PRO A 119 0.32 -14.50 -6.40
CA PRO A 119 -0.42 -15.14 -7.49
C PRO A 119 -1.63 -14.32 -7.97
N VAL A 120 -2.29 -13.60 -7.05
CA VAL A 120 -3.42 -12.72 -7.40
C VAL A 120 -2.91 -11.46 -8.08
N GLY A 121 -1.84 -10.85 -7.54
CA GLY A 121 -1.23 -9.65 -8.10
C GLY A 121 -0.73 -9.84 -9.53
N LEU A 122 -0.10 -10.99 -9.82
CA LEU A 122 0.34 -11.32 -11.18
C LEU A 122 -0.82 -11.40 -12.16
N LYS A 123 -1.94 -12.04 -11.77
CA LYS A 123 -3.13 -12.12 -12.62
C LYS A 123 -3.74 -10.74 -12.89
N ILE A 124 -3.82 -9.90 -11.87
CA ILE A 124 -4.31 -8.53 -11.99
C ILE A 124 -3.40 -7.71 -12.90
N TYR A 125 -2.08 -7.81 -12.71
CA TYR A 125 -1.10 -7.11 -13.52
C TYR A 125 -1.19 -7.50 -15.00
N GLN A 126 -1.22 -8.80 -15.28
CA GLN A 126 -1.38 -9.32 -16.66
C GLN A 126 -2.66 -8.81 -17.32
N ARG A 127 -3.79 -8.84 -16.58
CA ARG A 127 -5.08 -8.39 -17.08
C ARG A 127 -5.12 -6.90 -17.34
N ALA A 128 -4.55 -6.10 -16.44
CA ALA A 128 -4.41 -4.65 -16.61
C ALA A 128 -3.55 -4.31 -17.82
N ALA A 129 -2.41 -4.97 -17.97
CA ALA A 129 -1.50 -4.77 -19.09
C ALA A 129 -2.15 -5.13 -20.43
N ALA A 130 -2.88 -6.24 -20.50
CA ALA A 130 -3.62 -6.64 -21.69
C ALA A 130 -4.69 -5.62 -22.13
N SER A 131 -5.20 -4.82 -21.19
CA SER A 131 -6.20 -3.77 -21.44
C SER A 131 -5.58 -2.35 -21.50
N GLY A 132 -4.26 -2.22 -21.55
CA GLY A 132 -3.56 -0.93 -21.60
C GLY A 132 -3.74 -0.05 -20.36
N LYS A 133 -4.11 -0.63 -19.20
CA LYS A 133 -4.34 0.10 -17.95
C LYS A 133 -3.06 0.23 -17.14
N ARG A 134 -2.93 1.32 -16.39
CA ARG A 134 -1.88 1.44 -15.39
C ARG A 134 -2.13 0.48 -14.24
N CYS A 135 -1.06 -0.18 -13.74
CA CYS A 135 -1.20 -1.12 -12.64
C CYS A 135 -0.05 -0.97 -11.64
N GLN A 136 -0.42 -0.89 -10.37
CA GLN A 136 0.49 -1.04 -9.24
C GLN A 136 0.04 -2.28 -8.45
N ALA A 137 0.79 -3.35 -8.50
CA ALA A 137 0.53 -4.58 -7.76
C ALA A 137 1.61 -4.78 -6.71
N LEU A 138 1.26 -4.57 -5.44
CA LEU A 138 2.13 -4.74 -4.29
C LEU A 138 1.82 -6.08 -3.63
N CYS A 139 2.78 -7.00 -3.74
CA CYS A 139 2.61 -8.39 -3.41
C CYS A 139 3.34 -8.78 -2.12
N GLN A 140 3.52 -10.09 -1.90
CA GLN A 140 4.17 -10.64 -0.73
C GLN A 140 5.60 -10.13 -0.58
N ALA A 141 6.04 -10.06 0.68
CA ALA A 141 7.38 -9.67 1.05
C ALA A 141 8.02 -10.71 1.99
N LYS A 142 9.34 -10.68 2.08
CA LYS A 142 10.15 -11.40 3.06
C LYS A 142 11.17 -10.41 3.61
N ASN A 143 10.77 -9.68 4.66
CA ASN A 143 11.60 -8.60 5.19
C ASN A 143 12.75 -9.15 6.02
N HIS A 144 13.93 -8.59 5.84
CA HIS A 144 15.14 -8.93 6.56
C HIS A 144 15.64 -7.73 7.36
N ALA A 145 16.14 -7.98 8.55
CA ALA A 145 16.91 -7.01 9.33
C ALA A 145 18.34 -7.51 9.47
N LEU A 146 19.30 -6.61 9.31
CA LEU A 146 20.70 -6.84 9.64
C LEU A 146 20.95 -6.29 11.04
N VAL A 147 21.51 -7.12 11.92
CA VAL A 147 21.83 -6.76 13.30
C VAL A 147 23.33 -6.83 13.47
N MET A 148 23.98 -5.67 13.54
CA MET A 148 25.42 -5.52 13.66
C MET A 148 25.88 -5.57 15.11
N ALA A 149 27.16 -5.82 15.35
CA ALA A 149 27.73 -5.96 16.69
C ALA A 149 27.55 -4.76 17.61
N ASP A 150 27.50 -3.56 17.04
CA ASP A 150 27.31 -2.29 17.74
C ASP A 150 25.83 -1.90 17.92
N ALA A 151 24.90 -2.77 17.52
CA ALA A 151 23.46 -2.50 17.70
C ALA A 151 23.08 -2.40 19.17
N ALA A 152 22.20 -1.44 19.50
CA ALA A 152 21.61 -1.33 20.83
C ALA A 152 20.66 -2.51 21.07
N LEU A 153 21.18 -3.61 21.66
CA LEU A 153 20.55 -4.92 21.72
C LEU A 153 19.11 -4.89 22.23
N GLU A 154 18.86 -4.26 23.37
CA GLU A 154 17.53 -4.21 23.99
C GLU A 154 16.50 -3.54 23.06
N ARG A 155 16.85 -2.38 22.48
CA ARG A 155 16.01 -1.64 21.56
C ARG A 155 15.77 -2.42 20.25
N THR A 156 16.80 -3.07 19.73
CA THR A 156 16.73 -3.87 18.51
C THR A 156 15.82 -5.07 18.70
N VAL A 157 15.93 -5.78 19.82
CA VAL A 157 15.07 -6.92 20.14
C VAL A 157 13.62 -6.46 20.36
N ALA A 158 13.39 -5.38 21.11
CA ALA A 158 12.04 -4.86 21.32
C ALA A 158 11.36 -4.47 19.99
N GLY A 159 12.09 -3.80 19.10
CA GLY A 159 11.65 -3.49 17.75
C GLY A 159 11.36 -4.73 16.92
N GLY A 160 12.25 -5.73 16.99
CA GLY A 160 12.11 -7.03 16.33
C GLY A 160 10.83 -7.77 16.77
N ILE A 161 10.60 -7.86 18.07
CA ILE A 161 9.39 -8.48 18.65
C ILE A 161 8.13 -7.78 18.17
N ASN A 162 8.07 -6.46 18.28
CA ASN A 162 6.92 -5.70 17.82
C ASN A 162 6.65 -5.88 16.32
N SER A 163 7.72 -5.88 15.51
CA SER A 163 7.60 -6.06 14.06
C SER A 163 7.20 -7.47 13.68
N ALA A 164 7.80 -8.51 14.28
CA ALA A 164 7.59 -9.90 13.91
C ALA A 164 6.23 -10.43 14.39
N TYR A 165 5.80 -10.07 15.59
CA TYR A 165 4.61 -10.65 16.24
C TYR A 165 3.41 -9.69 16.27
N GLY A 166 3.60 -8.39 16.05
CA GLY A 166 2.48 -7.44 15.99
C GLY A 166 1.47 -7.83 14.91
N CYS A 167 0.15 -7.75 15.20
CA CYS A 167 -0.93 -8.27 14.37
C CYS A 167 -0.78 -9.76 14.01
N ALA A 168 -0.28 -10.59 14.93
CA ALA A 168 0.02 -12.01 14.71
C ALA A 168 0.96 -12.23 13.48
N GLY A 169 1.88 -11.31 13.23
CA GLY A 169 2.78 -11.34 12.07
C GLY A 169 2.12 -11.03 10.72
N GLN A 170 0.85 -10.63 10.71
CA GLN A 170 0.09 -10.38 9.47
C GLN A 170 0.22 -8.95 8.96
N ARG A 171 1.43 -8.42 8.97
CA ARG A 171 1.77 -7.16 8.31
C ARG A 171 2.67 -7.44 7.11
N CYS A 172 2.45 -6.77 5.99
CA CYS A 172 3.35 -6.86 4.83
C CYS A 172 4.79 -6.43 5.18
N MET A 173 4.94 -5.52 6.15
CA MET A 173 6.20 -5.01 6.66
C MET A 173 6.72 -5.77 7.90
N ALA A 174 6.09 -6.89 8.28
CA ALA A 174 6.54 -7.68 9.43
C ALA A 174 7.96 -8.21 9.21
N LEU A 175 8.76 -8.17 10.27
CA LEU A 175 10.11 -8.73 10.25
C LEU A 175 10.03 -10.26 10.23
N SER A 176 10.49 -10.86 9.14
CA SER A 176 10.42 -12.29 8.90
C SER A 176 11.75 -13.00 9.15
N CYS A 177 12.85 -12.28 9.04
CA CYS A 177 14.21 -12.82 9.15
C CYS A 177 15.15 -11.81 9.76
N CYS A 178 15.97 -12.24 10.73
CA CYS A 178 17.10 -11.48 11.24
C CYS A 178 18.40 -12.16 10.80
N VAL A 179 19.27 -11.38 10.19
CA VAL A 179 20.67 -11.76 9.94
C VAL A 179 21.50 -11.07 11.00
N VAL A 180 22.04 -11.84 11.92
CA VAL A 180 22.71 -11.31 13.12
C VAL A 180 24.19 -11.61 13.00
N GLU A 181 25.04 -10.63 13.30
CA GLU A 181 26.48 -10.83 13.35
C GLU A 181 26.83 -11.86 14.41
N GLU A 182 27.72 -12.80 14.08
CA GLU A 182 28.03 -13.97 14.91
C GLU A 182 28.47 -13.60 16.32
N SER A 183 29.23 -12.52 16.47
CA SER A 183 29.76 -12.04 17.75
C SER A 183 28.71 -11.73 18.81
N ILE A 184 27.47 -11.42 18.39
CA ILE A 184 26.34 -11.07 19.28
C ILE A 184 25.15 -12.02 19.13
N ALA A 185 25.22 -13.02 18.27
CA ALA A 185 24.09 -13.87 17.89
C ALA A 185 23.47 -14.57 19.11
N ASP A 186 24.25 -15.19 19.98
CA ASP A 186 23.74 -15.90 21.16
C ASP A 186 23.03 -14.96 22.13
N LYS A 187 23.59 -13.77 22.35
CA LYS A 187 22.98 -12.75 23.22
C LYS A 187 21.68 -12.23 22.63
N PHE A 188 21.66 -12.00 21.32
CA PHE A 188 20.46 -11.57 20.62
C PHE A 188 19.34 -12.60 20.69
N VAL A 189 19.64 -13.87 20.44
CA VAL A 189 18.67 -14.98 20.49
C VAL A 189 18.12 -15.17 21.90
N ALA A 190 18.99 -15.14 22.92
CA ALA A 190 18.57 -15.26 24.31
C ALA A 190 17.61 -14.15 24.72
N GLU A 191 17.91 -12.90 24.37
CA GLU A 191 17.07 -11.74 24.68
C GLU A 191 15.78 -11.76 23.88
N LEU A 192 15.83 -12.13 22.58
CA LEU A 192 14.66 -12.28 21.74
C LEU A 192 13.67 -13.31 22.32
N LYS A 193 14.19 -14.48 22.72
CA LYS A 193 13.40 -15.54 23.37
C LYS A 193 12.74 -15.00 24.64
N ARG A 194 13.51 -14.37 25.53
CA ARG A 194 13.04 -13.81 26.79
C ARG A 194 11.90 -12.80 26.60
N GLN A 195 11.94 -11.99 25.55
CA GLN A 195 10.88 -11.02 25.25
C GLN A 195 9.69 -11.68 24.55
N ALA A 196 9.92 -12.65 23.67
CA ALA A 196 8.85 -13.37 23.01
C ALA A 196 7.97 -14.15 23.99
N GLU A 197 8.56 -14.77 25.04
CA GLU A 197 7.85 -15.49 26.08
C GLU A 197 6.90 -14.60 26.94
N LYS A 198 7.06 -13.28 26.89
CA LYS A 198 6.16 -12.33 27.58
C LYS A 198 4.91 -11.95 26.78
N ILE A 199 4.83 -12.37 25.52
CA ILE A 199 3.67 -12.08 24.68
C ILE A 199 2.48 -12.83 25.23
N LYS A 200 1.40 -12.10 25.51
CA LYS A 200 0.12 -12.68 25.90
C LYS A 200 -0.72 -12.90 24.63
N VAL A 201 -1.21 -14.11 24.48
CA VAL A 201 -2.12 -14.53 23.40
C VAL A 201 -3.54 -14.52 23.93
#